data_7f314adebf5bcbd0f9f6ad3cf2d8f398
#
_entry.id   7f314adebf5bcbd0f9f6ad3cf2d8f398
#
_cell.length_a   1.000
_cell.length_b   1.000
_cell.length_c   1.000
_cell.angle_alpha   90.00
_cell.angle_beta   90.00
_cell.angle_gamma   90.00
#
_symmetry.space_group_name_H-M   'P 1'
#
loop_
_entity.id
_entity.type
_entity.pdbx_description
1 polymer ?
#
loop_
_entity_poly.entity_id
_entity_poly.type
_entity_poly.pdbx_seq_one_letter_code
_entity_poly.pdbx_strand_id
1 'polypeptide(L)'
;VKEVLIHDFPDNRFDTVPFLNIVKVIEKIKNKIKPNIIFTHFKNDLNIDHKITYQAVITAIRPIENESVKEIYSFEVLSSTEWNFPIMFSPDVFFDISDTIDIKLNAMNEYKSELKASPHPRSLDGIKINAKCWGMKIGLHYAEAFKCVRVIN
;
A
#
# COMPACT_ATOMS: atom_id res chain seq x y z
N VAL A 1 -12.66 -6.96 -6.07
CA VAL A 1 -11.89 -7.83 -5.16
C VAL A 1 -12.55 -9.21 -5.13
N LYS A 2 -11.76 -10.28 -5.30
CA LYS A 2 -12.27 -11.67 -5.31
C LYS A 2 -12.40 -12.27 -3.90
N GLU A 3 -11.46 -11.96 -3.03
CA GLU A 3 -11.38 -12.48 -1.66
C GLU A 3 -10.79 -11.42 -0.73
N VAL A 4 -11.28 -11.32 0.48
CA VAL A 4 -10.72 -10.49 1.56
C VAL A 4 -10.34 -11.44 2.71
N LEU A 5 -9.11 -11.39 3.16
CA LEU A 5 -8.61 -12.16 4.29
C LEU A 5 -8.25 -11.19 5.43
N ILE A 6 -8.93 -11.33 6.55
CA ILE A 6 -8.70 -10.51 7.74
C ILE A 6 -8.00 -11.36 8.79
N HIS A 7 -6.97 -10.80 9.42
CA HIS A 7 -6.22 -11.42 10.50
C HIS A 7 -6.28 -10.55 11.74
N ASP A 8 -6.49 -11.18 12.88
CA ASP A 8 -6.67 -10.53 14.17
C ASP A 8 -5.33 -10.21 14.84
N PHE A 9 -4.56 -9.33 14.21
CA PHE A 9 -3.36 -8.75 14.80
C PHE A 9 -3.70 -7.45 15.55
N PRO A 10 -3.01 -7.11 16.65
CA PRO A 10 -3.29 -5.91 17.41
C PRO A 10 -2.94 -4.64 16.59
N ASP A 11 -3.91 -3.73 16.42
CA ASP A 11 -3.74 -2.48 15.70
C ASP A 11 -2.73 -1.56 16.39
N ASN A 12 -1.85 -0.94 15.61
CA ASN A 12 -0.75 -0.07 16.04
C ASN A 12 0.21 -0.74 17.07
N ARG A 13 0.33 -2.09 17.01
CA ARG A 13 1.12 -2.90 17.93
C ARG A 13 1.83 -4.08 17.28
N PHE A 14 2.11 -4.05 15.99
CA PHE A 14 2.83 -5.14 15.32
C PHE A 14 4.25 -5.34 15.87
N ASP A 15 4.82 -4.32 16.49
CA ASP A 15 6.10 -4.41 17.22
C ASP A 15 6.04 -5.33 18.46
N THR A 16 4.84 -5.60 18.98
CA THR A 16 4.63 -6.57 20.10
C THR A 16 4.38 -8.00 19.61
N VAL A 17 4.19 -8.18 18.31
CA VAL A 17 3.95 -9.49 17.69
C VAL A 17 5.28 -10.07 17.22
N PRO A 18 5.59 -11.35 17.53
CA PRO A 18 6.77 -11.98 16.95
C PRO A 18 6.77 -11.85 15.43
N PHE A 19 7.76 -11.18 14.88
CA PHE A 19 7.85 -10.86 13.45
C PHE A 19 7.59 -12.07 12.54
N LEU A 20 8.11 -13.22 12.92
CA LEU A 20 7.93 -14.45 12.16
C LEU A 20 6.45 -14.88 12.04
N ASN A 21 5.61 -14.54 13.03
CA ASN A 21 4.18 -14.87 12.97
C ASN A 21 3.51 -14.11 11.82
N ILE A 22 3.86 -12.84 11.64
CA ILE A 22 3.34 -12.01 10.52
C ILE A 22 3.85 -12.57 9.20
N VAL A 23 5.14 -12.89 9.10
CA VAL A 23 5.74 -13.51 7.91
C VAL A 23 5.03 -14.82 7.54
N LYS A 24 4.75 -15.69 8.51
CA LYS A 24 4.09 -16.99 8.27
C LYS A 24 2.68 -16.85 7.74
N VAL A 25 1.92 -15.84 8.16
CA VAL A 25 0.59 -15.55 7.60
C VAL A 25 0.72 -15.20 6.11
N ILE A 26 1.64 -14.31 5.77
CA ILE A 26 1.88 -13.91 4.37
C ILE A 26 2.35 -15.10 3.52
N GLU A 27 3.31 -15.89 4.02
CA GLU A 27 3.79 -17.10 3.33
C GLU A 27 2.65 -18.09 3.04
N LYS A 28 1.76 -18.32 4.02
CA LYS A 28 0.61 -19.22 3.87
C LYS A 28 -0.34 -18.73 2.77
N ILE A 29 -0.67 -17.44 2.77
CA ILE A 29 -1.55 -16.83 1.75
C ILE A 29 -0.88 -16.88 0.38
N LYS A 30 0.37 -16.45 0.29
CA LYS A 30 1.17 -16.47 -0.94
C LYS A 30 1.21 -17.86 -1.55
N ASN A 31 1.51 -18.88 -0.75
CA ASN A 31 1.61 -20.27 -1.22
C ASN A 31 0.27 -20.83 -1.72
N LYS A 32 -0.85 -20.38 -1.13
CA LYS A 32 -2.22 -20.72 -1.58
C LYS A 32 -2.57 -20.05 -2.91
N ILE A 33 -2.29 -18.74 -3.01
CA ILE A 33 -2.76 -17.90 -4.14
C ILE A 33 -1.76 -17.91 -5.30
N LYS A 34 -0.45 -18.00 -5.00
CA LYS A 34 0.67 -17.91 -5.96
C LYS A 34 0.58 -16.64 -6.83
N PRO A 35 0.53 -15.44 -6.22
CA PRO A 35 0.39 -14.20 -6.96
C PRO A 35 1.67 -13.91 -7.76
N ASN A 36 1.52 -13.23 -8.89
CA ASN A 36 2.64 -12.73 -9.68
C ASN A 36 3.05 -11.32 -9.22
N ILE A 37 2.08 -10.53 -8.75
CA ILE A 37 2.25 -9.13 -8.34
C ILE A 37 1.79 -8.97 -6.89
N ILE A 38 2.55 -8.22 -6.11
CA ILE A 38 2.19 -7.84 -4.74
C ILE A 38 2.29 -6.32 -4.59
N PHE A 39 1.29 -5.74 -3.98
CA PHE A 39 1.31 -4.36 -3.48
C PHE A 39 1.43 -4.38 -1.96
N THR A 40 2.30 -3.53 -1.41
CA THR A 40 2.54 -3.42 0.03
C THR A 40 2.75 -1.97 0.45
N HIS A 41 2.81 -1.72 1.74
CA HIS A 41 3.11 -0.39 2.29
C HIS A 41 4.51 0.11 1.89
N PHE A 42 4.71 1.42 1.95
CA PHE A 42 6.04 2.01 1.75
C PHE A 42 6.95 1.73 2.96
N LYS A 43 8.21 1.35 2.70
CA LYS A 43 9.18 0.97 3.74
C LYS A 43 9.45 2.04 4.81
N ASN A 44 9.34 3.31 4.40
CA ASN A 44 9.60 4.46 5.26
C ASN A 44 8.28 5.17 5.63
N ASP A 45 7.21 4.43 5.84
CA ASP A 45 5.97 4.96 6.38
C ASP A 45 6.14 5.38 7.85
N LEU A 46 5.35 6.33 8.36
CA LEU A 46 5.40 6.72 9.77
C LEU A 46 4.87 5.62 10.68
N ASN A 47 3.78 4.96 10.28
CA ASN A 47 3.11 3.93 11.06
C ASN A 47 3.97 2.67 11.19
N ILE A 48 4.13 2.17 12.41
CA ILE A 48 4.99 1.02 12.71
C ILE A 48 4.46 -0.27 12.07
N ASP A 49 3.13 -0.46 12.04
CA ASP A 49 2.52 -1.65 11.45
C ASP A 49 2.74 -1.70 9.94
N HIS A 50 2.72 -0.53 9.26
CA HIS A 50 3.03 -0.42 7.85
C HIS A 50 4.48 -0.81 7.55
N LYS A 51 5.43 -0.33 8.37
CA LYS A 51 6.86 -0.70 8.26
C LYS A 51 7.07 -2.20 8.44
N ILE A 52 6.47 -2.76 9.50
CA ILE A 52 6.59 -4.19 9.81
C ILE A 52 5.92 -5.03 8.72
N THR A 53 4.76 -4.61 8.22
CA THR A 53 4.09 -5.28 7.10
C THR A 53 4.98 -5.28 5.85
N TYR A 54 5.58 -4.15 5.48
CA TYR A 54 6.54 -4.11 4.38
C TYR A 54 7.67 -5.12 4.57
N GLN A 55 8.31 -5.11 5.74
CA GLN A 55 9.42 -6.02 6.04
C GLN A 55 8.98 -7.49 6.00
N ALA A 56 7.80 -7.79 6.53
CA ALA A 56 7.26 -9.14 6.54
C ALA A 56 6.94 -9.64 5.13
N VAL A 57 6.37 -8.77 4.26
CA VAL A 57 6.15 -9.06 2.84
C VAL A 57 7.48 -9.38 2.17
N ILE A 58 8.49 -8.50 2.26
CA ILE A 58 9.79 -8.72 1.62
C ILE A 58 10.45 -10.02 2.13
N THR A 59 10.29 -10.34 3.40
CA THR A 59 10.82 -11.57 3.98
C THR A 59 10.11 -12.81 3.46
N ALA A 60 8.78 -12.75 3.30
CA ALA A 60 7.97 -13.89 2.84
C ALA A 60 8.15 -14.20 1.35
N ILE A 61 8.55 -13.18 0.55
CA ILE A 61 8.67 -13.27 -0.92
C ILE A 61 10.11 -13.13 -1.40
N ARG A 62 11.06 -13.65 -0.61
CA ARG A 62 12.48 -13.70 -1.03
C ARG A 62 12.61 -14.39 -2.39
N PRO A 63 13.49 -13.90 -3.27
CA PRO A 63 13.65 -14.44 -4.62
C PRO A 63 14.40 -15.79 -4.57
N ILE A 64 13.67 -16.84 -4.22
CA ILE A 64 14.15 -18.23 -4.26
C ILE A 64 13.67 -18.93 -5.53
N GLU A 65 14.25 -20.07 -5.83
CA GLU A 65 13.83 -20.89 -6.96
C GLU A 65 12.33 -21.19 -6.88
N ASN A 66 11.63 -21.09 -8.01
CA ASN A 66 10.18 -21.27 -8.15
C ASN A 66 9.29 -20.26 -7.38
N GLU A 67 9.84 -19.12 -6.97
CA GLU A 67 9.02 -18.03 -6.42
C GLU A 67 8.08 -17.47 -7.51
N SER A 68 6.77 -17.44 -7.18
CA SER A 68 5.75 -16.95 -8.10
C SER A 68 5.74 -15.43 -8.26
N VAL A 69 6.13 -14.69 -7.22
CA VAL A 69 6.07 -13.22 -7.21
C VAL A 69 7.18 -12.63 -8.06
N LYS A 70 6.78 -12.00 -9.16
CA LYS A 70 7.69 -11.33 -10.10
C LYS A 70 7.77 -9.84 -9.85
N GLU A 71 6.69 -9.22 -9.42
CA GLU A 71 6.59 -7.78 -9.26
C GLU A 71 6.16 -7.40 -7.85
N ILE A 72 6.81 -6.38 -7.31
CA ILE A 72 6.50 -5.83 -5.99
C ILE A 72 6.45 -4.31 -6.12
N TYR A 73 5.34 -3.74 -5.71
CA TYR A 73 5.13 -2.30 -5.66
C TYR A 73 4.74 -1.87 -4.25
N SER A 74 5.25 -0.72 -3.81
CA SER A 74 4.82 -0.12 -2.56
C SER A 74 4.04 1.16 -2.80
N PHE A 75 2.99 1.35 -1.99
CA PHE A 75 2.09 2.48 -2.05
C PHE A 75 2.26 3.40 -0.84
N GLU A 76 1.87 4.66 -1.02
CA GLU A 76 1.73 5.61 0.08
C GLU A 76 0.39 5.44 0.81
N VAL A 77 0.38 5.73 2.10
CA VAL A 77 -0.83 5.85 2.92
C VAL A 77 -0.94 7.29 3.38
N LEU A 78 -1.96 8.01 2.91
CA LEU A 78 -2.18 9.41 3.26
C LEU A 78 -2.35 9.59 4.77
N SER A 79 -1.79 10.66 5.31
CA SER A 79 -1.63 10.96 6.74
C SER A 79 -0.73 10.00 7.50
N SER A 80 0.17 9.34 6.80
CA SER A 80 1.16 8.46 7.40
C SER A 80 2.48 8.53 6.64
N THR A 81 2.50 8.18 5.35
CA THR A 81 3.72 8.16 4.55
C THR A 81 4.35 9.55 4.42
N GLU A 82 3.57 10.57 4.07
CA GLU A 82 4.03 11.94 3.86
C GLU A 82 4.43 12.67 5.16
N TRP A 83 3.98 12.18 6.31
CA TRP A 83 4.32 12.78 7.61
C TRP A 83 5.62 12.27 8.22
N ASN A 84 6.28 11.32 7.59
CA ASN A 84 7.59 10.81 8.04
C ASN A 84 8.75 11.71 7.55
N PHE A 85 8.73 12.97 7.94
CA PHE A 85 9.77 13.94 7.58
C PHE A 85 11.16 13.51 8.04
N PRO A 86 12.24 13.80 7.26
CA PRO A 86 12.24 14.44 5.95
C PRO A 86 12.14 13.46 4.77
N ILE A 87 11.77 12.21 5.00
CA ILE A 87 11.75 11.16 3.98
C ILE A 87 10.54 11.37 3.08
N MET A 88 10.77 11.50 1.78
CA MET A 88 9.70 11.68 0.81
C MET A 88 9.38 10.37 0.08
N PHE A 89 8.10 10.15 -0.19
CA PHE A 89 7.67 9.13 -1.13
C PHE A 89 8.02 9.57 -2.55
N SER A 90 8.85 8.78 -3.23
CA SER A 90 9.31 9.05 -4.60
C SER A 90 8.90 7.89 -5.52
N PRO A 91 7.66 7.91 -6.03
CA PRO A 91 7.15 6.85 -6.91
C PRO A 91 7.76 6.93 -8.31
N ASP A 92 7.72 5.79 -9.01
CA ASP A 92 8.23 5.60 -10.37
C ASP A 92 7.27 4.75 -11.24
N VAL A 93 6.18 4.25 -10.67
CA VAL A 93 5.13 3.52 -11.37
C VAL A 93 3.78 4.20 -11.12
N PHE A 94 3.00 4.40 -12.18
CA PHE A 94 1.75 5.13 -12.11
C PHE A 94 0.66 4.37 -12.84
N PHE A 95 -0.52 4.27 -12.24
CA PHE A 95 -1.70 3.69 -12.85
C PHE A 95 -2.73 4.79 -13.09
N ASP A 96 -3.24 4.87 -14.32
CA ASP A 96 -4.36 5.76 -14.66
C ASP A 96 -5.62 5.31 -13.92
N ILE A 97 -6.16 6.20 -13.11
CA ILE A 97 -7.43 5.99 -12.40
C ILE A 97 -8.49 7.03 -12.78
N SER A 98 -8.31 7.70 -13.93
CA SER A 98 -9.20 8.79 -14.35
C SER A 98 -10.67 8.33 -14.42
N ASP A 99 -10.92 7.13 -14.90
CA ASP A 99 -12.26 6.54 -14.99
C ASP A 99 -12.76 5.90 -13.69
N THR A 100 -11.89 5.74 -12.69
CA THR A 100 -12.21 5.01 -11.45
C THR A 100 -12.04 5.84 -10.17
N ILE A 101 -11.69 7.11 -10.28
CA ILE A 101 -11.50 8.01 -9.13
C ILE A 101 -12.74 8.08 -8.24
N ASP A 102 -13.93 8.12 -8.82
CA ASP A 102 -15.16 8.18 -8.04
C ASP A 102 -15.43 6.88 -7.29
N ILE A 103 -15.04 5.73 -7.84
CA ILE A 103 -15.10 4.43 -7.14
C ILE A 103 -14.19 4.46 -5.92
N LYS A 104 -12.97 5.00 -6.06
CA LYS A 104 -12.02 5.16 -4.94
C LYS A 104 -12.58 6.06 -3.84
N LEU A 105 -13.15 7.21 -4.22
CA LEU A 105 -13.74 8.15 -3.25
C LEU A 105 -14.94 7.54 -2.54
N ASN A 106 -15.82 6.84 -3.27
CA ASN A 106 -16.97 6.13 -2.69
C ASN A 106 -16.50 5.01 -1.73
N ALA A 107 -15.49 4.23 -2.11
CA ALA A 107 -14.92 3.21 -1.23
C ALA A 107 -14.38 3.82 0.08
N MET A 108 -13.66 4.95 -0.01
CA MET A 108 -13.18 5.64 1.20
C MET A 108 -14.33 6.18 2.06
N ASN A 109 -15.42 6.63 1.45
CA ASN A 109 -16.59 7.14 2.17
C ASN A 109 -17.29 6.05 3.02
N GLU A 110 -17.09 4.78 2.72
CA GLU A 110 -17.58 3.66 3.55
C GLU A 110 -16.76 3.51 4.85
N TYR A 111 -15.51 3.98 4.87
CA TYR A 111 -14.63 3.96 6.05
C TYR A 111 -14.82 5.21 6.93
N LYS A 112 -16.02 5.39 7.49
CA LYS A 112 -16.42 6.59 8.24
C LYS A 112 -15.51 6.90 9.43
N SER A 113 -14.95 5.90 10.08
CA SER A 113 -14.02 6.06 11.20
C SER A 113 -12.68 6.67 10.76
N GLU A 114 -12.26 6.36 9.53
CA GLU A 114 -10.98 6.79 8.96
C GLU A 114 -11.10 8.10 8.18
N LEU A 115 -12.29 8.39 7.65
CA LEU A 115 -12.55 9.61 6.92
C LEU A 115 -12.44 10.84 7.85
N LYS A 116 -11.72 11.86 7.39
CA LYS A 116 -11.51 13.12 8.14
C LYS A 116 -12.01 14.31 7.32
N ALA A 117 -12.26 15.40 8.00
CA ALA A 117 -12.59 16.68 7.34
C ALA A 117 -11.35 17.34 6.74
N SER A 118 -11.52 18.08 5.64
CA SER A 118 -10.47 18.95 5.09
C SER A 118 -10.00 19.94 6.17
N PRO A 119 -8.68 20.25 6.27
CA PRO A 119 -7.61 19.97 5.29
C PRO A 119 -6.85 18.65 5.52
N HIS A 120 -7.39 17.70 6.24
CA HIS A 120 -6.70 16.44 6.50
C HIS A 120 -6.46 15.63 5.20
N PRO A 121 -5.27 15.02 4.97
CA PRO A 121 -4.97 14.27 3.75
C PRO A 121 -5.96 13.12 3.46
N ARG A 122 -6.53 12.49 4.49
CA ARG A 122 -7.60 11.47 4.38
C ARG A 122 -9.01 12.06 4.26
N SER A 123 -9.18 13.32 3.92
CA SER A 123 -10.47 13.84 3.45
C SER A 123 -10.72 13.40 2.01
N LEU A 124 -11.97 13.39 1.56
CA LEU A 124 -12.28 13.10 0.15
C LEU A 124 -11.57 14.07 -0.80
N ASP A 125 -11.51 15.36 -0.42
CA ASP A 125 -10.75 16.36 -1.17
C ASP A 125 -9.25 16.06 -1.18
N GLY A 126 -8.67 15.72 -0.04
CA GLY A 126 -7.25 15.38 0.06
C GLY A 126 -6.87 14.19 -0.83
N ILE A 127 -7.67 13.13 -0.80
CA ILE A 127 -7.49 11.94 -1.65
C ILE A 127 -7.57 12.31 -3.14
N LYS A 128 -8.58 13.11 -3.52
CA LYS A 128 -8.77 13.56 -4.90
C LYS A 128 -7.64 14.47 -5.37
N ILE A 129 -7.21 15.41 -4.52
CA ILE A 129 -6.08 16.31 -4.81
C ILE A 129 -4.79 15.52 -5.00
N ASN A 130 -4.51 14.54 -4.13
CA ASN A 130 -3.31 13.71 -4.25
C ASN A 130 -3.30 12.92 -5.56
N ALA A 131 -4.40 12.24 -5.90
CA ALA A 131 -4.53 11.52 -7.16
C ALA A 131 -4.37 12.45 -8.38
N LYS A 132 -4.92 13.66 -8.32
CA LYS A 132 -4.75 14.68 -9.37
C LYS A 132 -3.31 15.17 -9.47
N CYS A 133 -2.65 15.38 -8.34
CA CYS A 133 -1.24 15.80 -8.30
C CYS A 133 -0.33 14.77 -8.99
N TRP A 134 -0.52 13.48 -8.70
CA TRP A 134 0.22 12.41 -9.39
C TRP A 134 -0.13 12.33 -10.87
N GLY A 135 -1.41 12.42 -11.23
CA GLY A 135 -1.83 12.41 -12.64
C GLY A 135 -1.20 13.55 -13.45
N MET A 136 -1.24 14.77 -12.93
CA MET A 136 -0.68 15.94 -13.61
C MET A 136 0.81 15.82 -13.91
N LYS A 137 1.58 15.12 -13.07
CA LYS A 137 3.02 14.91 -13.29
C LYS A 137 3.34 14.05 -14.50
N ILE A 138 2.37 13.25 -14.96
CA ILE A 138 2.55 12.28 -16.04
C ILE A 138 1.54 12.46 -17.18
N GLY A 139 0.80 13.58 -17.19
CA GLY A 139 -0.14 13.90 -18.28
C GLY A 139 -1.49 13.18 -18.19
N LEU A 140 -1.92 12.75 -17.00
CA LEU A 140 -3.22 12.13 -16.74
C LEU A 140 -4.10 13.02 -15.86
N HIS A 141 -5.42 12.79 -15.87
CA HIS A 141 -6.33 13.50 -14.98
C HIS A 141 -6.17 13.06 -13.54
N TYR A 142 -6.08 11.76 -13.30
CA TYR A 142 -5.86 11.16 -11.97
C TYR A 142 -4.98 9.93 -12.10
N ALA A 143 -4.07 9.73 -11.15
CA ALA A 143 -3.24 8.54 -11.07
C ALA A 143 -3.09 8.05 -9.63
N GLU A 144 -2.89 6.75 -9.47
CA GLU A 144 -2.27 6.16 -8.29
C GLU A 144 -0.78 5.94 -8.55
N ALA A 145 0.03 6.30 -7.56
CA ALA A 145 1.47 6.25 -7.65
C ALA A 145 2.05 5.15 -6.75
N PHE A 146 3.03 4.44 -7.27
CA PHE A 146 3.70 3.34 -6.58
C PHE A 146 5.21 3.47 -6.72
N LYS A 147 5.92 2.95 -5.73
CA LYS A 147 7.37 2.75 -5.84
C LYS A 147 7.63 1.31 -6.25
N CYS A 148 8.33 1.12 -7.35
CA CYS A 148 8.84 -0.19 -7.73
C CYS A 148 9.86 -0.66 -6.68
N VAL A 149 9.63 -1.85 -6.14
CA VAL A 149 10.54 -2.52 -5.19
C VAL A 149 11.36 -3.58 -5.90
N ARG A 150 10.69 -4.39 -6.74
CA ARG A 150 11.34 -5.43 -7.53
C ARG A 150 10.49 -5.77 -8.75
N VAL A 151 11.13 -5.95 -9.91
CA VAL A 151 10.56 -6.57 -11.11
C VAL A 151 11.56 -7.61 -11.62
N ILE A 152 11.07 -8.80 -11.95
CA ILE A 152 11.82 -9.90 -12.57
C ILE A 152 11.12 -10.23 -13.90
N ASN A 153 11.79 -9.94 -15.01
CA ASN A 153 11.32 -10.21 -16.37
C ASN A 153 11.65 -11.63 -16.80
#